data_ad13c8abdf672288038f6221386ac04b
#
_entry.id   ad13c8abdf672288038f6221386ac04b
#
_cell.length_a   1.000
_cell.length_b   1.000
_cell.length_c   1.000
_cell.angle_alpha   90.00
_cell.angle_beta   90.00
_cell.angle_gamma   90.00
#
_symmetry.space_group_name_H-M   'P 1'
#
loop_
_entity.id
_entity.type
_entity.pdbx_description
1 polymer ?
#
loop_
_entity_poly.entity_id
_entity_poly.type
_entity_poly.pdbx_seq_one_letter_code
_entity_poly.pdbx_strand_id
1 'polypeptide(L)'
;PEGRIVALISPHAGLVYSGATAALGYRILAKQKLEKVIVLGVRHRGYPPGATIEKVDGYLTPLGVVPLAGLAEKFIDTSTFSTAPDDDHSLEVQLPLLQRALKGFELVPIIIGEMPPAEMVEAATALSETLDDQETVLIASGDFTHYGYRFRYTPFGHPENLPDKIRDLDMGAVEKILAIDPEGFVDYVGKTGATICGRKTITMLLHTLKKRPGIKGVLLEYTTSGKLTGDWSNSVSYASIVFVETASQRGSSGDTKKEKDSI
;
A
#
# COMPACT_ATOMS: atom_id res chain seq x y z
N PRO A 1 -12.51 -12.34 -1.94
CA PRO A 1 -12.70 -12.44 -0.49
C PRO A 1 -14.04 -11.80 -0.08
N GLU A 2 -14.67 -12.31 0.98
CA GLU A 2 -15.88 -11.75 1.57
C GLU A 2 -15.50 -10.74 2.67
N GLY A 3 -16.20 -9.60 2.74
CA GLY A 3 -15.95 -8.52 3.69
C GLY A 3 -15.59 -7.20 3.02
N ARG A 4 -15.38 -6.17 3.86
CA ARG A 4 -14.94 -4.85 3.41
C ARG A 4 -13.45 -4.86 3.11
N ILE A 5 -13.04 -4.41 1.93
CA ILE A 5 -11.63 -4.17 1.64
C ILE A 5 -11.23 -2.83 2.25
N VAL A 6 -10.31 -2.86 3.19
CA VAL A 6 -9.82 -1.67 3.89
C VAL A 6 -8.49 -1.18 3.33
N ALA A 7 -7.70 -2.07 2.72
CA ALA A 7 -6.43 -1.70 2.11
C ALA A 7 -6.03 -2.62 0.94
N LEU A 8 -5.10 -2.11 0.11
CA LEU A 8 -4.52 -2.79 -1.04
C LEU A 8 -3.02 -2.49 -1.12
N ILE A 9 -2.19 -3.49 -1.41
CA ILE A 9 -0.84 -3.31 -1.94
C ILE A 9 -0.91 -3.52 -3.44
N SER A 10 -0.42 -2.54 -4.22
CA SER A 10 -0.47 -2.54 -5.68
C SER A 10 0.89 -2.16 -6.26
N PRO A 11 1.39 -2.88 -7.29
CA PRO A 11 2.65 -2.54 -7.93
C PRO A 11 2.53 -1.27 -8.78
N HIS A 12 3.70 -0.63 -9.08
CA HIS A 12 3.77 0.63 -9.81
C HIS A 12 4.77 0.63 -10.98
N ALA A 13 5.28 -0.50 -11.38
CA ALA A 13 6.05 -0.59 -12.62
C ALA A 13 5.19 -0.21 -13.83
N GLY A 14 5.82 -0.01 -14.98
CA GLY A 14 5.10 0.28 -16.22
C GLY A 14 3.96 -0.73 -16.46
N LEU A 15 2.79 -0.25 -16.89
CA LEU A 15 1.56 -1.05 -16.99
C LEU A 15 1.71 -2.31 -17.84
N VAL A 16 2.63 -2.32 -18.82
CA VAL A 16 2.94 -3.51 -19.63
C VAL A 16 3.52 -4.67 -18.81
N TYR A 17 4.11 -4.38 -17.66
CA TYR A 17 4.69 -5.38 -16.75
C TYR A 17 3.80 -5.69 -15.56
N SER A 18 3.33 -4.66 -14.87
CA SER A 18 2.62 -4.81 -13.58
C SER A 18 1.12 -4.58 -13.66
N GLY A 19 0.62 -4.00 -14.76
CA GLY A 19 -0.78 -3.56 -14.87
C GLY A 19 -1.80 -4.68 -14.71
N ALA A 20 -1.54 -5.89 -15.23
CA ALA A 20 -2.43 -7.03 -15.07
C ALA A 20 -2.55 -7.47 -13.58
N THR A 21 -1.43 -7.48 -12.86
CA THR A 21 -1.39 -7.78 -11.42
C THR A 21 -2.09 -6.71 -10.60
N ALA A 22 -1.82 -5.43 -10.88
CA ALA A 22 -2.49 -4.31 -10.22
C ALA A 22 -4.01 -4.34 -10.44
N ALA A 23 -4.47 -4.57 -11.68
CA ALA A 23 -5.87 -4.59 -12.05
C ALA A 23 -6.72 -5.59 -11.25
N LEU A 24 -6.14 -6.67 -10.75
CA LEU A 24 -6.88 -7.63 -9.91
C LEU A 24 -7.33 -7.01 -8.59
N GLY A 25 -6.48 -6.25 -7.92
CA GLY A 25 -6.83 -5.50 -6.72
C GLY A 25 -7.91 -4.46 -6.99
N TYR A 26 -7.73 -3.66 -8.03
CA TYR A 26 -8.69 -2.61 -8.41
C TYR A 26 -10.05 -3.18 -8.81
N ARG A 27 -10.10 -4.32 -9.50
CA ARG A 27 -11.35 -5.01 -9.82
C ARG A 27 -12.14 -5.44 -8.57
N ILE A 28 -11.43 -5.75 -7.48
CA ILE A 28 -12.10 -6.07 -6.21
C ILE A 28 -12.60 -4.80 -5.56
N LEU A 29 -11.82 -3.72 -5.53
CA LEU A 29 -12.24 -2.41 -5.01
C LEU A 29 -13.47 -1.87 -5.74
N ALA A 30 -13.59 -2.09 -7.05
CA ALA A 30 -14.75 -1.67 -7.88
C ALA A 30 -16.09 -2.22 -7.41
N LYS A 31 -16.11 -3.24 -6.54
CA LYS A 31 -17.34 -3.81 -5.97
C LYS A 31 -17.82 -3.08 -4.72
N GLN A 32 -17.09 -2.09 -4.25
CA GLN A 32 -17.42 -1.30 -3.07
C GLN A 32 -17.73 0.14 -3.45
N LYS A 33 -18.55 0.80 -2.63
CA LYS A 33 -18.71 2.24 -2.71
C LYS A 33 -17.57 2.90 -1.96
N LEU A 34 -16.67 3.52 -2.69
CA LEU A 34 -15.50 4.21 -2.15
C LEU A 34 -15.54 5.65 -2.64
N GLU A 35 -15.44 6.60 -1.71
CA GLU A 35 -15.43 8.04 -1.98
C GLU A 35 -14.05 8.65 -1.73
N LYS A 36 -13.25 8.07 -0.82
CA LYS A 36 -11.91 8.54 -0.49
C LYS A 36 -10.87 7.45 -0.68
N VAL A 37 -9.81 7.78 -1.38
CA VAL A 37 -8.70 6.88 -1.62
C VAL A 37 -7.41 7.52 -1.12
N ILE A 38 -6.80 6.91 -0.11
CA ILE A 38 -5.48 7.31 0.38
C ILE A 38 -4.45 6.47 -0.37
N VAL A 39 -3.55 7.10 -1.11
CA VAL A 39 -2.45 6.42 -1.81
C VAL A 39 -1.13 6.78 -1.18
N LEU A 40 -0.43 5.75 -0.69
CA LEU A 40 0.95 5.87 -0.21
C LEU A 40 1.90 5.59 -1.37
N GLY A 41 2.52 6.64 -1.90
CA GLY A 41 3.57 6.56 -2.91
C GLY A 41 4.96 6.45 -2.28
N VAL A 42 5.91 5.91 -3.02
CA VAL A 42 7.32 5.78 -2.62
C VAL A 42 8.10 7.00 -3.06
N ARG A 43 8.92 7.57 -2.20
CA ARG A 43 9.93 8.54 -2.60
C ARG A 43 11.21 7.82 -3.00
N HIS A 44 11.39 7.59 -4.29
CA HIS A 44 12.59 6.93 -4.82
C HIS A 44 13.85 7.80 -4.73
N ARG A 45 13.71 9.11 -4.79
CA ARG A 45 14.80 10.09 -4.67
C ARG A 45 14.79 10.72 -3.28
N GLY A 46 15.28 10.07 -2.32
CA GLY A 46 15.54 10.35 -0.90
C GLY A 46 15.14 11.68 -0.21
N TYR A 47 14.78 12.74 -0.90
CA TYR A 47 14.47 14.05 -0.32
C TYR A 47 13.15 14.62 -0.85
N PRO A 48 12.32 15.28 -0.02
CA PRO A 48 12.45 15.44 1.43
C PRO A 48 12.15 14.15 2.21
N PRO A 49 12.67 14.00 3.44
CA PRO A 49 12.32 12.90 4.34
C PRO A 49 10.89 13.05 4.87
N GLY A 50 10.40 12.02 5.57
CA GLY A 50 9.08 12.02 6.20
C GLY A 50 7.95 11.62 5.27
N ALA A 51 6.73 11.83 5.72
CA ALA A 51 5.52 11.67 4.93
C ALA A 51 5.07 13.06 4.43
N THR A 52 4.91 13.21 3.12
CA THR A 52 4.60 14.50 2.50
C THR A 52 3.35 14.42 1.65
N ILE A 53 2.62 15.54 1.57
CA ILE A 53 1.46 15.72 0.70
C ILE A 53 1.76 16.90 -0.22
N GLU A 54 1.52 16.75 -1.51
CA GLU A 54 1.61 17.88 -2.43
C GLU A 54 0.37 18.77 -2.31
N LYS A 55 0.57 20.08 -2.22
CA LYS A 55 -0.52 21.06 -2.12
C LYS A 55 -0.95 21.50 -3.51
N VAL A 56 -1.88 20.75 -4.11
CA VAL A 56 -2.46 21.00 -5.44
C VAL A 56 -3.97 20.79 -5.39
N ASP A 57 -4.69 21.26 -6.41
CA ASP A 57 -6.15 21.07 -6.50
C ASP A 57 -6.53 19.66 -6.98
N GLY A 58 -5.63 18.97 -7.66
CA GLY A 58 -5.83 17.62 -8.18
C GLY A 58 -4.73 17.16 -9.12
N TYR A 59 -4.79 15.90 -9.50
CA TYR A 59 -3.85 15.27 -10.43
C TYR A 59 -4.49 15.08 -11.81
N LEU A 60 -3.80 15.57 -12.85
CA LEU A 60 -4.25 15.40 -14.23
C LEU A 60 -3.76 14.08 -14.79
N THR A 61 -4.66 13.25 -15.30
CA THR A 61 -4.36 12.00 -15.99
C THR A 61 -4.94 12.01 -17.41
N PRO A 62 -4.59 11.06 -18.29
CA PRO A 62 -5.27 10.91 -19.58
C PRO A 62 -6.77 10.64 -19.49
N LEU A 63 -7.29 10.24 -18.32
CA LEU A 63 -8.71 9.98 -18.08
C LEU A 63 -9.45 11.13 -17.39
N GLY A 64 -8.78 12.27 -17.18
CA GLY A 64 -9.31 13.46 -16.55
C GLY A 64 -8.67 13.77 -15.20
N VAL A 65 -9.20 14.77 -14.50
CA VAL A 65 -8.69 15.22 -13.20
C VAL A 65 -9.17 14.31 -12.07
N VAL A 66 -8.28 13.99 -11.16
CA VAL A 66 -8.58 13.35 -9.87
C VAL A 66 -8.48 14.45 -8.80
N PRO A 67 -9.59 14.86 -8.17
CA PRO A 67 -9.58 15.91 -7.16
C PRO A 67 -8.97 15.41 -5.84
N LEU A 68 -8.41 16.32 -5.06
CA LEU A 68 -7.96 16.02 -3.70
C LEU A 68 -9.15 16.04 -2.72
N ALA A 69 -9.09 15.13 -1.74
CA ALA A 69 -10.01 15.12 -0.62
C ALA A 69 -9.69 16.25 0.38
N GLY A 70 -10.68 16.86 0.96
CA GLY A 70 -10.48 17.80 2.09
C GLY A 70 -9.80 17.17 3.31
N LEU A 71 -9.72 15.84 3.37
CA LEU A 71 -8.91 15.09 4.34
C LEU A 71 -7.40 15.35 4.15
N ALA A 72 -6.92 15.61 2.93
CA ALA A 72 -5.53 15.95 2.67
C ALA A 72 -5.11 17.24 3.37
N GLU A 73 -5.98 18.25 3.38
CA GLU A 73 -5.75 19.52 4.11
C GLU A 73 -5.65 19.28 5.62
N LYS A 74 -6.52 18.44 6.19
CA LYS A 74 -6.45 18.08 7.61
C LYS A 74 -5.13 17.42 7.99
N PHE A 75 -4.57 16.60 7.11
CA PHE A 75 -3.27 15.95 7.32
C PHE A 75 -2.10 16.95 7.23
N ILE A 76 -2.20 17.97 6.36
CA ILE A 76 -1.19 19.02 6.23
C ILE A 76 -1.10 19.86 7.51
N ASP A 77 -2.22 20.08 8.20
CA ASP A 77 -2.28 20.90 9.42
C ASP A 77 -1.70 20.18 10.66
N THR A 78 -1.34 18.90 10.52
CA THR A 78 -0.70 18.13 11.60
C THR A 78 0.82 18.14 11.45
N SER A 79 1.55 18.03 12.57
CA SER A 79 3.03 17.96 12.55
C SER A 79 3.58 16.69 11.90
N THR A 80 2.73 15.67 11.72
CA THR A 80 3.10 14.35 11.20
C THR A 80 3.27 14.32 9.68
N PHE A 81 2.55 15.22 8.98
CA PHE A 81 2.59 15.31 7.51
C PHE A 81 3.05 16.72 7.12
N SER A 82 4.04 16.79 6.23
CA SER A 82 4.55 18.05 5.68
C SER A 82 4.12 18.23 4.22
N THR A 83 4.35 19.41 3.67
CA THR A 83 4.08 19.69 2.26
C THR A 83 5.35 19.63 1.43
N ALA A 84 5.30 18.92 0.30
CA ALA A 84 6.37 18.95 -0.70
C ALA A 84 5.80 18.63 -2.08
N PRO A 85 6.44 19.12 -3.16
CA PRO A 85 6.13 18.67 -4.52
C PRO A 85 6.31 17.15 -4.66
N ASP A 86 5.45 16.53 -5.46
CA ASP A 86 5.58 15.14 -5.87
C ASP A 86 6.17 15.08 -7.30
N ASP A 87 7.33 14.46 -7.43
CA ASP A 87 8.01 14.19 -8.70
C ASP A 87 8.18 12.68 -8.94
N ASP A 88 7.43 11.85 -8.21
CA ASP A 88 7.58 10.40 -8.21
C ASP A 88 6.39 9.70 -8.88
N HIS A 89 6.68 8.83 -9.83
CA HIS A 89 5.67 8.10 -10.61
C HIS A 89 4.86 7.07 -9.80
N SER A 90 5.32 6.69 -8.61
CA SER A 90 4.74 5.57 -7.84
C SER A 90 3.30 5.81 -7.42
N LEU A 91 2.90 7.08 -7.23
CA LEU A 91 1.54 7.48 -6.95
C LEU A 91 0.74 7.63 -8.26
N GLU A 92 1.30 8.33 -9.24
CA GLU A 92 0.60 8.65 -10.49
C GLU A 92 0.14 7.41 -11.26
N VAL A 93 0.96 6.35 -11.28
CA VAL A 93 0.62 5.07 -11.96
C VAL A 93 -0.66 4.44 -11.42
N GLN A 94 -1.02 4.68 -10.15
CA GLN A 94 -2.23 4.14 -9.54
C GLN A 94 -3.51 4.86 -10.03
N LEU A 95 -3.42 6.14 -10.39
CA LEU A 95 -4.58 6.98 -10.64
C LEU A 95 -5.45 6.52 -11.84
N PRO A 96 -4.90 6.20 -13.02
CA PRO A 96 -5.71 5.71 -14.13
C PRO A 96 -6.42 4.38 -13.82
N LEU A 97 -5.82 3.50 -13.02
CA LEU A 97 -6.43 2.24 -12.59
C LEU A 97 -7.59 2.49 -11.63
N LEU A 98 -7.44 3.44 -10.70
CA LEU A 98 -8.50 3.90 -9.82
C LEU A 98 -9.67 4.52 -10.60
N GLN A 99 -9.39 5.42 -11.54
CA GLN A 99 -10.42 6.05 -12.38
C GLN A 99 -11.21 5.03 -13.22
N ARG A 100 -10.55 3.93 -13.63
CA ARG A 100 -11.24 2.83 -14.32
C ARG A 100 -12.07 1.96 -13.39
N ALA A 101 -11.67 1.80 -12.15
CA ALA A 101 -12.33 0.95 -11.17
C ALA A 101 -13.47 1.64 -10.44
N LEU A 102 -13.31 2.92 -10.11
CA LEU A 102 -14.27 3.71 -9.31
C LEU A 102 -14.97 4.75 -10.17
N LYS A 103 -16.24 5.00 -9.88
CA LYS A 103 -17.06 5.99 -10.64
C LYS A 103 -16.82 7.44 -10.24
N GLY A 104 -16.01 7.67 -9.25
CA GLY A 104 -15.63 8.96 -8.69
C GLY A 104 -15.03 8.73 -7.32
N PHE A 105 -14.01 9.47 -6.99
CA PHE A 105 -13.36 9.45 -5.68
C PHE A 105 -12.53 10.72 -5.51
N GLU A 106 -12.23 11.05 -4.28
CA GLU A 106 -11.28 12.09 -3.90
C GLU A 106 -10.00 11.44 -3.38
N LEU A 107 -8.86 12.02 -3.75
CA LEU A 107 -7.53 11.48 -3.46
C LEU A 107 -6.92 12.12 -2.21
N VAL A 108 -6.27 11.31 -1.37
CA VAL A 108 -5.28 11.77 -0.39
C VAL A 108 -3.92 11.22 -0.82
N PRO A 109 -3.08 12.02 -1.48
CA PRO A 109 -1.77 11.59 -1.97
C PRO A 109 -0.74 11.76 -0.86
N ILE A 110 -0.07 10.69 -0.46
CA ILE A 110 0.98 10.74 0.56
C ILE A 110 2.24 10.07 0.02
N ILE A 111 3.33 10.79 -0.08
CA ILE A 111 4.63 10.25 -0.50
C ILE A 111 5.49 9.97 0.72
N ILE A 112 5.94 8.73 0.84
CA ILE A 112 6.69 8.24 2.01
C ILE A 112 8.20 8.24 1.70
N GLY A 113 8.92 9.14 2.36
CA GLY A 113 10.38 9.21 2.37
C GLY A 113 11.02 8.42 3.53
N GLU A 114 12.29 8.68 3.80
CA GLU A 114 12.95 8.18 5.00
C GLU A 114 12.38 8.88 6.23
N MET A 115 12.06 8.14 7.28
CA MET A 115 11.52 8.68 8.52
C MET A 115 11.86 7.78 9.71
N PRO A 116 11.97 8.36 10.92
CA PRO A 116 12.15 7.61 12.14
C PRO A 116 10.98 6.64 12.41
N PRO A 117 11.23 5.47 13.02
CA PRO A 117 10.17 4.51 13.34
C PRO A 117 9.03 5.09 14.18
N ALA A 118 9.33 6.01 15.11
CA ALA A 118 8.31 6.65 15.95
C ALA A 118 7.36 7.53 15.12
N GLU A 119 7.87 8.31 14.18
CA GLU A 119 7.08 9.12 13.27
C GLU A 119 6.24 8.24 12.33
N MET A 120 6.81 7.09 11.88
CA MET A 120 6.07 6.11 11.08
C MET A 120 4.84 5.59 11.83
N VAL A 121 4.98 5.25 13.11
CA VAL A 121 3.88 4.77 13.96
C VAL A 121 2.85 5.86 14.23
N GLU A 122 3.27 7.10 14.42
CA GLU A 122 2.38 8.25 14.62
C GLU A 122 1.54 8.50 13.36
N ALA A 123 2.17 8.61 12.19
CA ALA A 123 1.49 8.75 10.91
C ALA A 123 0.50 7.59 10.64
N ALA A 124 0.92 6.36 10.91
CA ALA A 124 0.06 5.18 10.77
C ALA A 124 -1.15 5.22 11.72
N THR A 125 -1.02 5.86 12.91
CA THR A 125 -2.15 6.03 13.83
C THR A 125 -3.19 6.97 13.23
N ALA A 126 -2.76 8.12 12.73
CA ALA A 126 -3.65 9.07 12.06
C ALA A 126 -4.37 8.44 10.84
N LEU A 127 -3.64 7.62 10.06
CA LEU A 127 -4.24 6.88 8.94
C LEU A 127 -5.25 5.83 9.41
N SER A 128 -4.99 5.14 10.53
CA SER A 128 -5.90 4.10 11.05
C SER A 128 -7.28 4.66 11.42
N GLU A 129 -7.32 5.86 11.97
CA GLU A 129 -8.56 6.56 12.35
C GLU A 129 -9.43 6.87 11.11
N THR A 130 -8.81 7.16 9.96
CA THR A 130 -9.57 7.45 8.72
C THR A 130 -10.29 6.23 8.15
N LEU A 131 -9.80 5.02 8.45
CA LEU A 131 -10.41 3.78 8.00
C LEU A 131 -11.69 3.40 8.77
N ASP A 132 -12.11 4.19 9.77
CA ASP A 132 -13.43 4.06 10.39
C ASP A 132 -14.54 4.49 9.42
N ASP A 133 -14.23 5.40 8.51
CA ASP A 133 -15.09 5.73 7.38
C ASP A 133 -15.17 4.53 6.41
N GLN A 134 -16.38 4.04 6.18
CA GLN A 134 -16.66 2.85 5.36
C GLN A 134 -16.37 3.07 3.87
N GLU A 135 -16.30 4.32 3.43
CA GLU A 135 -16.07 4.72 2.05
C GLU A 135 -14.61 5.14 1.79
N THR A 136 -13.73 4.90 2.78
CA THR A 136 -12.27 5.14 2.68
C THR A 136 -11.49 3.85 2.51
N VAL A 137 -10.49 3.85 1.62
CA VAL A 137 -9.53 2.76 1.40
C VAL A 137 -8.09 3.27 1.39
N LEU A 138 -7.16 2.46 1.92
CA LEU A 138 -5.72 2.75 1.92
C LEU A 138 -5.00 1.89 0.87
N ILE A 139 -4.19 2.51 0.02
CA ILE A 139 -3.39 1.81 -1.00
C ILE A 139 -1.91 2.08 -0.75
N ALA A 140 -1.12 1.02 -0.58
CA ALA A 140 0.33 1.10 -0.60
C ALA A 140 0.85 0.74 -1.99
N SER A 141 1.46 1.70 -2.66
CA SER A 141 2.11 1.53 -3.95
C SER A 141 3.52 0.99 -3.76
N GLY A 142 3.86 -0.13 -4.41
CA GLY A 142 5.19 -0.71 -4.28
C GLY A 142 5.39 -2.00 -5.04
N ASP A 143 6.56 -2.10 -5.71
CA ASP A 143 7.03 -3.33 -6.31
C ASP A 143 7.84 -4.15 -5.28
N PHE A 144 7.92 -5.46 -5.50
CA PHE A 144 8.70 -6.39 -4.71
C PHE A 144 10.15 -6.45 -5.18
N THR A 145 10.84 -7.57 -5.04
CA THR A 145 12.27 -7.68 -5.29
C THR A 145 12.67 -7.23 -6.70
N HIS A 146 13.63 -6.33 -6.77
CA HIS A 146 14.35 -5.93 -7.98
C HIS A 146 15.63 -6.76 -8.06
N TYR A 147 15.63 -7.82 -8.84
CA TYR A 147 16.77 -8.72 -9.00
C TYR A 147 17.59 -8.37 -10.24
N GLY A 148 18.92 -8.44 -10.13
CA GLY A 148 19.82 -8.32 -11.27
C GLY A 148 20.91 -7.26 -11.11
N TYR A 149 21.85 -7.24 -12.08
CA TYR A 149 22.98 -6.32 -12.05
C TYR A 149 22.58 -4.84 -12.12
N ARG A 150 21.51 -4.51 -12.84
CA ARG A 150 20.98 -3.14 -12.90
C ARG A 150 20.55 -2.63 -11.52
N PHE A 151 20.09 -3.52 -10.67
CA PHE A 151 19.60 -3.20 -9.31
C PHE A 151 20.67 -3.46 -8.23
N ARG A 152 21.87 -3.93 -8.63
CA ARG A 152 22.98 -4.28 -7.74
C ARG A 152 22.56 -5.32 -6.68
N TYR A 153 21.67 -6.24 -7.08
CA TYR A 153 21.16 -7.26 -6.18
C TYR A 153 21.09 -8.62 -6.89
N THR A 154 22.07 -9.47 -6.61
CA THR A 154 22.22 -10.82 -7.20
C THR A 154 22.63 -11.84 -6.13
N PRO A 155 21.86 -11.98 -5.01
CA PRO A 155 22.25 -12.80 -3.87
C PRO A 155 22.39 -14.29 -4.21
N PHE A 156 21.76 -14.73 -5.30
CA PHE A 156 21.73 -16.14 -5.73
C PHE A 156 22.65 -16.44 -6.92
N GLY A 157 23.29 -15.44 -7.51
CA GLY A 157 23.94 -15.59 -8.82
C GLY A 157 22.90 -15.93 -9.91
N HIS A 158 23.23 -16.86 -10.81
CA HIS A 158 22.35 -17.29 -11.91
C HIS A 158 22.16 -18.81 -11.91
N PRO A 159 21.57 -19.42 -10.87
CA PRO A 159 21.26 -20.84 -10.86
C PRO A 159 20.08 -21.16 -11.78
N GLU A 160 19.97 -22.42 -12.23
CA GLU A 160 18.86 -22.86 -13.07
C GLU A 160 17.48 -22.61 -12.44
N ASN A 161 17.37 -22.70 -11.11
CA ASN A 161 16.14 -22.44 -10.34
C ASN A 161 16.04 -21.00 -9.82
N LEU A 162 16.66 -20.03 -10.50
CA LEU A 162 16.59 -18.61 -10.13
C LEU A 162 15.15 -18.08 -9.97
N PRO A 163 14.19 -18.43 -10.85
CA PRO A 163 12.80 -18.01 -10.68
C PRO A 163 12.19 -18.42 -9.33
N ASP A 164 12.45 -19.65 -8.90
CA ASP A 164 11.95 -20.16 -7.62
C ASP A 164 12.61 -19.45 -6.43
N LYS A 165 13.92 -19.19 -6.50
CA LYS A 165 14.64 -18.46 -5.44
C LYS A 165 14.15 -17.03 -5.27
N ILE A 166 13.85 -16.33 -6.36
CA ILE A 166 13.26 -14.99 -6.30
C ILE A 166 11.86 -15.06 -5.68
N ARG A 167 11.05 -16.04 -6.11
CA ARG A 167 9.73 -16.26 -5.56
C ARG A 167 9.78 -16.57 -4.06
N ASP A 168 10.64 -17.49 -3.63
CA ASP A 168 10.77 -17.87 -2.21
C ASP A 168 11.17 -16.67 -1.34
N LEU A 169 12.09 -15.83 -1.84
CA LEU A 169 12.48 -14.58 -1.19
C LEU A 169 11.27 -13.65 -1.03
N ASP A 170 10.51 -13.44 -2.08
CA ASP A 170 9.34 -12.56 -2.03
C ASP A 170 8.22 -13.14 -1.16
N MET A 171 8.01 -14.48 -1.21
CA MET A 171 7.00 -15.13 -0.37
C MET A 171 7.31 -15.05 1.12
N GLY A 172 8.58 -15.03 1.52
CA GLY A 172 8.96 -14.76 2.91
C GLY A 172 8.56 -13.34 3.37
N ALA A 173 8.67 -12.34 2.49
CA ALA A 173 8.15 -11.01 2.76
C ALA A 173 6.61 -10.98 2.78
N VAL A 174 5.97 -11.66 1.82
CA VAL A 174 4.49 -11.78 1.75
C VAL A 174 3.93 -12.44 3.01
N GLU A 175 4.58 -13.45 3.58
CA GLU A 175 4.17 -14.07 4.85
C GLU A 175 4.04 -13.05 5.98
N LYS A 176 5.03 -12.15 6.15
CA LYS A 176 5.00 -11.09 7.17
C LYS A 176 3.90 -10.06 6.87
N ILE A 177 3.70 -9.74 5.61
CA ILE A 177 2.64 -8.83 5.15
C ILE A 177 1.26 -9.41 5.46
N LEU A 178 1.01 -10.69 5.13
CA LEU A 178 -0.28 -11.35 5.39
C LEU A 178 -0.56 -11.51 6.88
N ALA A 179 0.49 -11.66 7.70
CA ALA A 179 0.39 -11.68 9.16
C ALA A 179 0.17 -10.29 9.79
N ILE A 180 0.22 -9.21 9.00
CA ILE A 180 0.17 -7.81 9.47
C ILE A 180 1.25 -7.57 10.53
N ASP A 181 2.47 -8.02 10.24
CA ASP A 181 3.64 -7.92 11.12
C ASP A 181 4.65 -6.91 10.55
N PRO A 182 4.52 -5.60 10.84
CA PRO A 182 5.40 -4.57 10.31
C PRO A 182 6.84 -4.73 10.77
N GLU A 183 7.08 -5.11 12.03
CA GLU A 183 8.42 -5.31 12.58
C GLU A 183 9.09 -6.52 11.93
N GLY A 184 8.38 -7.64 11.83
CA GLY A 184 8.86 -8.84 11.15
C GLY A 184 9.12 -8.62 9.67
N PHE A 185 8.32 -7.80 8.98
CA PHE A 185 8.55 -7.42 7.59
C PHE A 185 9.85 -6.60 7.42
N VAL A 186 10.04 -5.56 8.25
CA VAL A 186 11.25 -4.72 8.22
C VAL A 186 12.50 -5.55 8.54
N ASP A 187 12.43 -6.41 9.56
CA ASP A 187 13.52 -7.30 9.94
C ASP A 187 13.86 -8.31 8.83
N TYR A 188 12.84 -8.90 8.19
CA TYR A 188 13.02 -9.81 7.06
C TYR A 188 13.72 -9.14 5.88
N VAL A 189 13.25 -7.96 5.47
CA VAL A 189 13.88 -7.18 4.38
C VAL A 189 15.30 -6.78 4.74
N GLY A 190 15.54 -6.38 5.99
CA GLY A 190 16.88 -6.03 6.48
C GLY A 190 17.84 -7.22 6.45
N LYS A 191 17.41 -8.41 6.86
CA LYS A 191 18.23 -9.64 6.89
C LYS A 191 18.52 -10.20 5.50
N THR A 192 17.56 -10.14 4.60
CA THR A 192 17.71 -10.69 3.25
C THR A 192 18.31 -9.70 2.26
N GLY A 193 18.24 -8.40 2.57
CA GLY A 193 18.59 -7.33 1.65
C GLY A 193 17.63 -7.22 0.45
N ALA A 194 16.44 -7.83 0.51
CA ALA A 194 15.46 -7.79 -0.57
C ALA A 194 15.16 -6.35 -1.00
N THR A 195 15.34 -6.07 -2.28
CA THR A 195 15.25 -4.72 -2.87
C THR A 195 13.79 -4.34 -3.17
N ILE A 196 12.93 -4.42 -2.16
CA ILE A 196 11.51 -4.07 -2.25
C ILE A 196 11.40 -2.55 -2.20
N CYS A 197 11.06 -1.88 -3.33
CA CYS A 197 10.93 -0.42 -3.36
C CYS A 197 9.74 0.06 -2.50
N GLY A 198 8.66 -0.72 -2.46
CA GLY A 198 7.48 -0.49 -1.60
C GLY A 198 7.71 -0.69 -0.09
N ARG A 199 8.94 -0.97 0.37
CA ARG A 199 9.20 -1.28 1.79
C ARG A 199 8.56 -0.29 2.74
N LYS A 200 8.72 1.02 2.51
CA LYS A 200 8.21 2.06 3.42
C LYS A 200 6.69 2.19 3.39
N THR A 201 6.10 2.20 2.20
CA THR A 201 4.64 2.28 2.02
C THR A 201 3.94 1.06 2.59
N ILE A 202 4.52 -0.13 2.39
CA ILE A 202 4.03 -1.38 2.99
C ILE A 202 4.17 -1.35 4.51
N THR A 203 5.31 -0.90 5.05
CA THR A 203 5.50 -0.78 6.52
C THR A 203 4.47 0.17 7.12
N MET A 204 4.23 1.35 6.50
CA MET A 204 3.20 2.30 6.93
C MET A 204 1.82 1.65 6.93
N LEU A 205 1.44 0.99 5.84
CA LEU A 205 0.17 0.26 5.73
C LEU A 205 0.04 -0.80 6.83
N LEU A 206 1.08 -1.60 7.07
CA LEU A 206 1.03 -2.65 8.11
C LEU A 206 0.87 -2.06 9.52
N HIS A 207 1.58 -0.97 9.87
CA HIS A 207 1.39 -0.28 11.14
C HIS A 207 -0.02 0.29 11.27
N THR A 208 -0.60 0.81 10.18
CA THR A 208 -1.99 1.29 10.13
C THR A 208 -2.97 0.16 10.44
N LEU A 209 -2.80 -0.99 9.81
CA LEU A 209 -3.70 -2.14 9.96
C LEU A 209 -3.50 -2.88 11.29
N LYS A 210 -2.29 -2.92 11.84
CA LYS A 210 -1.99 -3.58 13.14
C LYS A 210 -2.82 -3.01 14.29
N LYS A 211 -3.29 -1.77 14.18
CA LYS A 211 -4.17 -1.12 15.15
C LYS A 211 -5.63 -1.55 15.05
N ARG A 212 -5.99 -2.34 14.04
CA ARG A 212 -7.36 -2.74 13.71
C ARG A 212 -7.52 -4.25 13.80
N PRO A 213 -8.29 -4.77 14.76
CA PRO A 213 -8.52 -6.21 14.88
C PRO A 213 -9.43 -6.73 13.76
N GLY A 214 -9.32 -8.03 13.45
CA GLY A 214 -10.24 -8.69 12.52
C GLY A 214 -9.92 -8.48 11.03
N ILE A 215 -8.76 -7.90 10.69
CA ILE A 215 -8.30 -7.76 9.32
C ILE A 215 -7.49 -9.00 8.90
N LYS A 216 -7.69 -9.45 7.65
CA LYS A 216 -6.94 -10.54 7.03
C LYS A 216 -6.35 -10.10 5.70
N GLY A 217 -5.06 -10.39 5.49
CA GLY A 217 -4.40 -10.23 4.21
C GLY A 217 -4.68 -11.40 3.26
N VAL A 218 -4.86 -11.11 1.97
CA VAL A 218 -5.06 -12.11 0.91
C VAL A 218 -4.19 -11.73 -0.29
N LEU A 219 -3.23 -12.60 -0.64
CA LEU A 219 -2.46 -12.47 -1.88
C LEU A 219 -3.38 -12.85 -3.05
N LEU A 220 -3.62 -11.92 -3.97
CA LEU A 220 -4.44 -12.13 -5.15
C LEU A 220 -3.63 -12.69 -6.32
N GLU A 221 -2.43 -12.13 -6.53
CA GLU A 221 -1.54 -12.49 -7.63
C GLU A 221 -0.09 -12.15 -7.28
N TYR A 222 0.82 -12.94 -7.80
CA TYR A 222 2.25 -12.69 -7.81
C TYR A 222 2.83 -13.05 -9.18
N THR A 223 3.59 -12.15 -9.76
CA THR A 223 4.32 -12.38 -11.01
C THR A 223 5.64 -11.61 -11.03
N THR A 224 6.43 -11.78 -12.09
CA THR A 224 7.71 -11.08 -12.28
C THR A 224 7.84 -10.63 -13.72
N SER A 225 8.63 -9.58 -13.97
CA SER A 225 8.97 -9.18 -15.34
C SER A 225 9.76 -10.28 -16.05
N GLY A 226 10.60 -11.04 -15.33
CA GLY A 226 11.32 -12.19 -15.90
C GLY A 226 10.39 -13.27 -16.45
N LYS A 227 9.27 -13.57 -15.74
CA LYS A 227 8.24 -14.49 -16.25
C LYS A 227 7.55 -13.97 -17.50
N LEU A 228 7.34 -12.65 -17.60
CA LEU A 228 6.63 -12.03 -18.73
C LEU A 228 7.50 -11.91 -19.97
N THR A 229 8.81 -11.63 -19.80
CA THR A 229 9.74 -11.33 -20.90
C THR A 229 10.66 -12.47 -21.28
N GLY A 230 10.82 -13.46 -20.38
CA GLY A 230 11.85 -14.51 -20.48
C GLY A 230 13.24 -14.04 -20.01
N ASP A 231 13.43 -12.75 -19.68
CA ASP A 231 14.71 -12.20 -19.21
C ASP A 231 14.76 -12.20 -17.66
N TRP A 232 15.56 -13.11 -17.12
CA TRP A 232 15.83 -13.22 -15.70
C TRP A 232 17.12 -12.54 -15.24
N SER A 233 17.88 -11.95 -16.17
CA SER A 233 19.10 -11.22 -15.82
C SER A 233 18.81 -9.94 -15.05
N ASN A 234 17.64 -9.34 -15.31
CA ASN A 234 17.11 -8.20 -14.55
C ASN A 234 15.59 -8.36 -14.43
N SER A 235 15.11 -8.74 -13.29
CA SER A 235 13.70 -9.04 -13.05
C SER A 235 13.15 -8.27 -11.85
N VAL A 236 11.95 -7.71 -12.00
CA VAL A 236 11.19 -7.06 -10.93
C VAL A 236 9.97 -7.90 -10.61
N SER A 237 9.68 -8.04 -9.32
CA SER A 237 8.54 -8.81 -8.84
C SER A 237 7.36 -7.91 -8.51
N TYR A 238 6.16 -8.41 -8.74
CA TYR A 238 4.89 -7.70 -8.56
C TYR A 238 3.91 -8.54 -7.75
N ALA A 239 3.27 -7.94 -6.76
CA ALA A 239 2.21 -8.59 -6.01
C ALA A 239 1.01 -7.66 -5.84
N SER A 240 -0.19 -8.23 -5.89
CA SER A 240 -1.44 -7.59 -5.52
C SER A 240 -1.99 -8.26 -4.28
N ILE A 241 -2.11 -7.50 -3.16
CA ILE A 241 -2.53 -8.03 -1.86
C ILE A 241 -3.65 -7.14 -1.33
N VAL A 242 -4.80 -7.73 -1.00
CA VAL A 242 -5.91 -7.01 -0.36
C VAL A 242 -6.00 -7.35 1.11
N PHE A 243 -6.51 -6.39 1.89
CA PHE A 243 -6.78 -6.58 3.30
C PHE A 243 -8.27 -6.41 3.54
N VAL A 244 -8.86 -7.44 4.18
CA VAL A 244 -10.30 -7.59 4.33
C VAL A 244 -10.67 -7.52 5.80
N GLU A 245 -11.58 -6.63 6.16
CA GLU A 245 -12.20 -6.57 7.47
C GLU A 245 -13.42 -7.49 7.49
N THR A 246 -13.43 -8.50 8.37
CA THR A 246 -14.54 -9.45 8.48
C THR A 246 -15.55 -8.98 9.52
N ALA A 247 -16.85 -9.19 9.24
CA ALA A 247 -17.97 -8.65 10.03
C ALA A 247 -18.10 -9.17 11.48
N SER A 248 -17.25 -10.11 11.93
CA SER A 248 -17.51 -10.87 13.18
C SER A 248 -17.06 -10.23 14.48
N GLN A 249 -16.64 -8.96 14.54
CA GLN A 249 -16.23 -8.30 15.80
C GLN A 249 -16.83 -6.91 16.07
N ARG A 250 -17.90 -6.52 15.40
CA ARG A 250 -18.56 -5.22 15.66
C ARG A 250 -19.57 -5.21 16.80
N GLY A 251 -19.69 -6.27 17.56
CA GLY A 251 -20.76 -6.47 18.56
C GLY A 251 -20.29 -6.68 20.01
N SER A 252 -19.51 -5.77 20.62
CA SER A 252 -19.34 -5.82 22.09
C SER A 252 -18.90 -4.51 22.77
N SER A 253 -19.11 -3.34 22.18
CA SER A 253 -18.76 -2.07 22.87
C SER A 253 -19.89 -1.05 22.91
N GLY A 254 -21.14 -1.46 23.06
CA GLY A 254 -22.22 -0.49 23.10
C GLY A 254 -23.53 -0.98 23.66
N ASP A 255 -23.53 -1.61 24.87
CA ASP A 255 -24.77 -1.68 25.69
C ASP A 255 -24.44 -2.04 27.13
N THR A 256 -23.95 -1.05 27.88
CA THR A 256 -24.02 -1.05 29.34
C THR A 256 -24.20 0.38 29.82
N LYS A 257 -25.41 0.92 29.64
CA LYS A 257 -25.90 2.00 30.53
C LYS A 257 -27.41 2.07 30.53
N LYS A 258 -27.94 1.96 31.75
CA LYS A 258 -29.26 2.36 32.26
C LYS A 258 -30.31 1.28 32.41
N GLU A 259 -30.20 0.60 33.53
CA GLU A 259 -31.35 0.28 34.35
C GLU A 259 -30.93 0.32 35.80
N LYS A 260 -31.09 1.47 36.45
CA LYS A 260 -31.26 1.66 37.88
C LYS A 260 -31.66 3.12 38.09
N ASP A 261 -32.96 3.31 38.24
CA ASP A 261 -33.56 4.17 39.24
C ASP A 261 -35.05 4.29 38.94
N SER A 262 -35.79 3.46 39.63
CA SER A 262 -37.20 3.69 39.97
C SER A 262 -37.56 2.77 41.15
N ILE A 263 -37.38 3.27 42.35
CA ILE A 263 -38.31 3.20 43.51
C ILE A 263 -37.86 4.31 44.46
#